data_58f493e7469c51b83b2468f3b95e7261
#
_entry.id   58f493e7469c51b83b2468f3b95e7261
#
_cell.length_a   1.000
_cell.length_b   1.000
_cell.length_c   1.000
_cell.angle_alpha   90.00
_cell.angle_beta   90.00
_cell.angle_gamma   90.00
#
_symmetry.space_group_name_H-M   'P 1'
#
loop_
_entity.id
_entity.type
_entity.pdbx_description
1 polymer ?
#
loop_
_entity_poly.entity_id
_entity_poly.type
_entity_poly.pdbx_seq_one_letter_code
_entity_poly.pdbx_strand_id
1 'polypeptide(L)'
;MTYEHSRRVATYAQRLARYVGWNRRDARDLALAALVHDLGKTWIANDILLKSAALSPEERRTMERHPVIGARILIGCDVHPFYVETVLHHHEAWDGHGYPTGLKGEEIPLSARILTVADVFDVLTSQRPYKAPLSLDMARERLLAGSGSSFDPQILRAFLQLLDLYPSFIVPQRLCAISVDVDTLPTEDQPLGTHRLYEIQGAAHKQRLAQ
;
A
#
# COMPACT_ATOMS: atom_id res chain seq x y z
N MET A 1 -5.07 -1.86 14.94
CA MET A 1 -4.02 -2.13 13.97
C MET A 1 -2.69 -2.13 14.69
N THR A 2 -1.80 -3.03 14.37
CA THR A 2 -0.54 -3.15 15.11
C THR A 2 0.57 -2.44 14.33
N TYR A 3 1.53 -1.86 15.05
CA TYR A 3 2.75 -1.30 14.49
C TYR A 3 3.47 -2.27 13.54
N GLU A 4 3.44 -3.57 13.84
CA GLU A 4 4.02 -4.62 13.00
C GLU A 4 3.37 -4.73 11.62
N HIS A 5 2.04 -4.58 11.53
CA HIS A 5 1.35 -4.53 10.25
C HIS A 5 1.86 -3.37 9.39
N SER A 6 1.85 -2.15 9.91
CA SER A 6 2.31 -0.98 9.15
C SER A 6 3.76 -1.15 8.68
N ARG A 7 4.63 -1.77 9.48
CA ARG A 7 6.02 -2.06 9.10
C ARG A 7 6.12 -3.07 7.95
N ARG A 8 5.33 -4.16 7.99
CA ARG A 8 5.33 -5.14 6.89
C ARG A 8 4.79 -4.51 5.61
N VAL A 9 3.68 -3.77 5.70
CA VAL A 9 3.11 -3.03 4.57
C VAL A 9 4.14 -2.05 3.98
N ALA A 10 4.84 -1.29 4.83
CA ALA A 10 5.92 -0.39 4.39
C ALA A 10 7.03 -1.14 3.65
N THR A 11 7.44 -2.30 4.16
CA THR A 11 8.46 -3.14 3.50
C THR A 11 7.98 -3.64 2.14
N TYR A 12 6.75 -4.15 2.05
CA TYR A 12 6.17 -4.62 0.80
C TYR A 12 6.02 -3.49 -0.23
N ALA A 13 5.49 -2.35 0.19
CA ALA A 13 5.32 -1.18 -0.68
C ALA A 13 6.67 -0.66 -1.20
N GLN A 14 7.68 -0.55 -0.33
CA GLN A 14 9.02 -0.12 -0.72
C GLN A 14 9.66 -1.04 -1.77
N ARG A 15 9.62 -2.35 -1.52
CA ARG A 15 10.19 -3.35 -2.42
C ARG A 15 9.46 -3.37 -3.76
N LEU A 16 8.13 -3.30 -3.74
CA LEU A 16 7.33 -3.21 -4.97
C LEU A 16 7.65 -1.93 -5.74
N ALA A 17 7.72 -0.77 -5.07
CA ALA A 17 8.12 0.49 -5.69
C ALA A 17 9.49 0.39 -6.36
N ARG A 18 10.48 -0.22 -5.68
CA ARG A 18 11.81 -0.46 -6.26
C ARG A 18 11.74 -1.39 -7.48
N TYR A 19 10.97 -2.48 -7.38
CA TYR A 19 10.81 -3.44 -8.47
C TYR A 19 10.18 -2.82 -9.72
N VAL A 20 9.22 -1.91 -9.52
CA VAL A 20 8.62 -1.16 -10.62
C VAL A 20 9.42 0.09 -11.04
N GLY A 21 10.68 0.23 -10.62
CA GLY A 21 11.66 1.20 -11.14
C GLY A 21 11.78 2.50 -10.36
N TRP A 22 11.12 2.65 -9.20
CA TRP A 22 11.32 3.86 -8.39
C TRP A 22 12.76 3.92 -7.85
N ASN A 23 13.31 5.13 -7.75
CA ASN A 23 14.59 5.33 -7.10
C ASN A 23 14.49 5.06 -5.57
N ARG A 24 15.64 4.96 -4.90
CA ARG A 24 15.71 4.64 -3.46
C ARG A 24 14.97 5.67 -2.59
N ARG A 25 15.07 6.96 -2.95
CA ARG A 25 14.45 8.04 -2.18
C ARG A 25 12.93 7.94 -2.23
N ASP A 26 12.36 7.90 -3.43
CA ASP A 26 10.90 7.87 -3.61
C ASP A 26 10.28 6.59 -3.02
N ALA A 27 10.97 5.44 -3.16
CA ALA A 27 10.53 4.19 -2.53
C ALA A 27 10.60 4.25 -0.99
N ARG A 28 11.58 4.97 -0.41
CA ARG A 28 11.65 5.23 1.03
C ARG A 28 10.51 6.14 1.48
N ASP A 29 10.22 7.18 0.72
CA ASP A 29 9.12 8.10 1.02
C ASP A 29 7.77 7.35 1.00
N LEU A 30 7.58 6.41 0.06
CA LEU A 30 6.41 5.53 0.07
C LEU A 30 6.36 4.64 1.31
N ALA A 31 7.48 4.08 1.75
CA ALA A 31 7.53 3.29 2.98
C ALA A 31 7.14 4.11 4.21
N LEU A 32 7.57 5.38 4.29
CA LEU A 32 7.19 6.29 5.37
C LEU A 32 5.68 6.59 5.33
N ALA A 33 5.11 6.85 4.13
CA ALA A 33 3.67 7.00 3.98
C ALA A 33 2.90 5.75 4.43
N ALA A 34 3.41 4.56 4.07
CA ALA A 34 2.83 3.28 4.47
C ALA A 34 2.87 3.03 5.99
N LEU A 35 3.89 3.54 6.70
CA LEU A 35 3.92 3.45 8.17
C LEU A 35 2.77 4.20 8.84
N VAL A 36 2.28 5.27 8.23
CA VAL A 36 1.26 6.17 8.79
C VAL A 36 -0.08 6.12 8.03
N HIS A 37 -0.23 5.20 7.06
CA HIS A 37 -1.42 5.16 6.19
C HIS A 37 -2.74 5.11 6.96
N ASP A 38 -2.72 4.46 8.10
CA ASP A 38 -3.86 4.22 8.98
C ASP A 38 -3.93 5.16 10.19
N LEU A 39 -3.12 6.21 10.23
CA LEU A 39 -3.05 7.17 11.34
C LEU A 39 -4.44 7.70 11.73
N GLY A 40 -5.31 7.90 10.75
CA GLY A 40 -6.67 8.40 11.00
C GLY A 40 -7.55 7.45 11.82
N LYS A 41 -7.21 6.17 11.94
CA LYS A 41 -7.93 5.20 12.79
C LYS A 41 -7.82 5.54 14.28
N THR A 42 -6.84 6.33 14.68
CA THR A 42 -6.72 6.84 16.07
C THR A 42 -7.90 7.72 16.51
N TRP A 43 -8.68 8.23 15.55
CA TRP A 43 -9.87 9.05 15.77
C TRP A 43 -11.18 8.27 15.57
N ILE A 44 -11.09 6.97 15.32
CA ILE A 44 -12.26 6.10 15.25
C ILE A 44 -12.52 5.53 16.65
N ALA A 45 -13.77 5.53 17.06
CA ALA A 45 -14.18 5.04 18.36
C ALA A 45 -13.84 3.54 18.52
N ASN A 46 -13.37 3.14 19.71
CA ASN A 46 -12.87 1.79 19.97
C ASN A 46 -13.93 0.69 19.79
N ASP A 47 -15.20 1.00 20.06
CA ASP A 47 -16.32 0.07 19.86
C ASP A 47 -16.50 -0.30 18.38
N ILE A 48 -16.19 0.61 17.44
CA ILE A 48 -16.17 0.34 16.01
C ILE A 48 -14.86 -0.34 15.61
N LEU A 49 -13.72 0.21 16.06
CA LEU A 49 -12.39 -0.25 15.66
C LEU A 49 -12.09 -1.69 16.10
N LEU A 50 -12.54 -2.08 17.28
CA LEU A 50 -12.29 -3.39 17.91
C LEU A 50 -13.45 -4.36 17.75
N LYS A 51 -14.48 -3.99 17.01
CA LYS A 51 -15.66 -4.83 16.82
C LYS A 51 -15.30 -6.13 16.12
N SER A 52 -15.65 -7.26 16.74
CA SER A 52 -15.41 -8.61 16.18
C SER A 52 -16.49 -9.03 15.16
N ALA A 53 -17.69 -8.44 15.26
CA ALA A 53 -18.79 -8.67 14.32
C ALA A 53 -18.67 -7.76 13.07
N ALA A 54 -19.44 -8.06 12.04
CA ALA A 54 -19.54 -7.19 10.88
C ALA A 54 -19.99 -5.77 11.27
N LEU A 55 -19.39 -4.76 10.66
CA LEU A 55 -19.80 -3.38 10.86
C LEU A 55 -21.16 -3.12 10.23
N SER A 56 -22.02 -2.33 10.91
CA SER A 56 -23.22 -1.79 10.30
C SER A 56 -22.88 -0.82 9.16
N PRO A 57 -23.82 -0.44 8.28
CA PRO A 57 -23.56 0.56 7.24
C PRO A 57 -23.07 1.90 7.80
N GLU A 58 -23.56 2.34 8.96
CA GLU A 58 -23.17 3.57 9.64
C GLU A 58 -21.75 3.47 10.20
N GLU A 59 -21.44 2.35 10.88
CA GLU A 59 -20.10 2.07 11.41
C GLU A 59 -19.08 1.95 10.27
N ARG A 60 -19.48 1.34 9.16
CA ARG A 60 -18.63 1.26 7.96
C ARG A 60 -18.33 2.64 7.41
N ARG A 61 -19.33 3.51 7.22
CA ARG A 61 -19.12 4.90 6.81
C ARG A 61 -18.19 5.66 7.75
N THR A 62 -18.29 5.40 9.05
CA THR A 62 -17.39 5.99 10.05
C THR A 62 -15.97 5.47 9.88
N MET A 63 -15.78 4.16 9.69
CA MET A 63 -14.48 3.55 9.43
C MET A 63 -13.85 4.08 8.13
N GLU A 64 -14.62 4.23 7.07
CA GLU A 64 -14.17 4.75 5.76
C GLU A 64 -13.73 6.22 5.78
N ARG A 65 -13.90 6.92 6.90
CA ARG A 65 -13.38 8.29 7.08
C ARG A 65 -11.91 8.35 7.47
N HIS A 66 -11.29 7.23 7.90
CA HIS A 66 -9.90 7.28 8.41
C HIS A 66 -8.88 7.80 7.39
N PRO A 67 -8.97 7.57 6.05
CA PRO A 67 -8.01 8.15 5.12
C PRO A 67 -8.10 9.68 5.10
N VAL A 68 -9.32 10.23 5.12
CA VAL A 68 -9.54 11.69 5.17
C VAL A 68 -9.03 12.28 6.48
N ILE A 69 -9.26 11.61 7.60
CA ILE A 69 -8.77 12.04 8.92
C ILE A 69 -7.24 12.00 8.94
N GLY A 70 -6.63 10.91 8.48
CA GLY A 70 -5.18 10.76 8.38
C GLY A 70 -4.54 11.84 7.52
N ALA A 71 -5.11 12.10 6.34
CA ALA A 71 -4.67 13.17 5.45
C ALA A 71 -4.73 14.55 6.12
N ARG A 72 -5.81 14.86 6.85
CA ARG A 72 -5.94 16.12 7.61
C ARG A 72 -4.89 16.27 8.70
N ILE A 73 -4.57 15.19 9.41
CA ILE A 73 -3.50 15.19 10.42
C ILE A 73 -2.16 15.52 9.75
N LEU A 74 -1.86 14.88 8.63
CA LEU A 74 -0.62 15.10 7.89
C LEU A 74 -0.52 16.52 7.33
N ILE A 75 -1.61 17.09 6.82
CA ILE A 75 -1.66 18.51 6.41
C ILE A 75 -1.33 19.43 7.60
N GLY A 76 -1.89 19.14 8.77
CA GLY A 76 -1.58 19.89 10.00
C GLY A 76 -0.13 19.80 10.47
N CYS A 77 0.61 18.78 10.01
CA CYS A 77 2.04 18.59 10.28
C CYS A 77 2.95 19.19 9.19
N ASP A 78 2.40 19.87 8.19
CA ASP A 78 3.13 20.51 7.08
C ASP A 78 4.10 19.54 6.35
N VAL A 79 3.66 18.29 6.14
CA VAL A 79 4.46 17.30 5.40
C VAL A 79 4.24 17.45 3.89
N HIS A 80 5.18 16.91 3.12
CA HIS A 80 5.10 16.96 1.66
C HIS A 80 3.79 16.36 1.14
N PRO A 81 3.11 16.96 0.14
CA PRO A 81 1.81 16.50 -0.40
C PRO A 81 1.77 15.02 -0.81
N PHE A 82 2.89 14.45 -1.23
CA PHE A 82 3.02 13.03 -1.55
C PHE A 82 2.49 12.11 -0.44
N TYR A 83 2.82 12.39 0.83
CA TYR A 83 2.34 11.59 1.96
C TYR A 83 0.83 11.73 2.15
N VAL A 84 0.33 12.96 2.00
CA VAL A 84 -1.10 13.28 2.13
C VAL A 84 -1.91 12.53 1.06
N GLU A 85 -1.52 12.63 -0.21
CA GLU A 85 -2.19 11.97 -1.33
C GLU A 85 -2.14 10.45 -1.19
N THR A 86 -0.99 9.89 -0.80
CA THR A 86 -0.83 8.45 -0.59
C THR A 86 -1.78 7.94 0.50
N VAL A 87 -1.84 8.63 1.64
CA VAL A 87 -2.70 8.28 2.78
C VAL A 87 -4.17 8.50 2.45
N LEU A 88 -4.51 9.57 1.74
CA LEU A 88 -5.89 9.87 1.37
C LEU A 88 -6.49 8.81 0.46
N HIS A 89 -5.72 8.30 -0.51
CA HIS A 89 -6.24 7.49 -1.61
C HIS A 89 -5.90 5.99 -1.53
N HIS A 90 -5.33 5.50 -0.42
CA HIS A 90 -4.92 4.08 -0.31
C HIS A 90 -6.08 3.07 -0.27
N HIS A 91 -7.31 3.53 -0.17
CA HIS A 91 -8.52 2.72 -0.28
C HIS A 91 -9.35 3.01 -1.53
N GLU A 92 -8.81 3.77 -2.49
CA GLU A 92 -9.41 3.84 -3.81
C GLU A 92 -9.29 2.49 -4.53
N ALA A 93 -10.31 2.13 -5.29
CA ALA A 93 -10.33 0.92 -6.10
C ALA A 93 -10.14 1.29 -7.57
N TRP A 94 -9.41 0.46 -8.32
CA TRP A 94 -9.08 0.72 -9.71
C TRP A 94 -10.30 1.02 -10.59
N ASP A 95 -11.43 0.38 -10.29
CA ASP A 95 -12.70 0.55 -11.01
C ASP A 95 -13.50 1.79 -10.61
N GLY A 96 -13.05 2.54 -9.58
CA GLY A 96 -13.71 3.75 -9.07
C GLY A 96 -14.75 3.49 -7.97
N HIS A 97 -14.91 2.25 -7.50
CA HIS A 97 -15.83 1.91 -6.39
C HIS A 97 -15.17 1.99 -5.01
N GLY A 98 -13.97 2.56 -4.94
CA GLY A 98 -13.25 2.79 -3.69
C GLY A 98 -13.70 4.06 -2.97
N TYR A 99 -12.97 4.44 -1.95
CA TYR A 99 -13.21 5.63 -1.14
C TYR A 99 -11.89 6.33 -0.80
N PRO A 100 -11.88 7.64 -0.45
CA PRO A 100 -13.04 8.50 -0.17
C PRO A 100 -13.58 9.27 -1.38
N THR A 101 -12.90 9.30 -2.52
CA THR A 101 -13.24 10.19 -3.65
C THR A 101 -13.75 9.45 -4.88
N GLY A 102 -13.58 8.14 -4.96
CA GLY A 102 -14.00 7.33 -6.10
C GLY A 102 -13.14 7.58 -7.35
N LEU A 103 -11.86 7.88 -7.18
CA LEU A 103 -10.90 7.97 -8.30
C LEU A 103 -10.81 6.63 -9.03
N LYS A 104 -10.60 6.69 -10.35
CA LYS A 104 -10.58 5.52 -11.20
C LYS A 104 -9.30 5.41 -12.01
N GLY A 105 -8.76 4.21 -12.11
CA GLY A 105 -7.61 3.93 -12.96
C GLY A 105 -6.40 4.77 -12.57
N GLU A 106 -5.84 5.47 -13.56
CA GLU A 106 -4.63 6.28 -13.39
C GLU A 106 -4.86 7.63 -12.67
N GLU A 107 -6.11 8.00 -12.40
CA GLU A 107 -6.41 9.14 -11.52
C GLU A 107 -5.95 8.87 -10.09
N ILE A 108 -5.90 7.58 -9.67
CA ILE A 108 -5.38 7.16 -8.39
C ILE A 108 -3.86 7.35 -8.38
N PRO A 109 -3.28 8.06 -7.41
CA PRO A 109 -1.83 8.21 -7.29
C PRO A 109 -1.12 6.84 -7.33
N LEU A 110 -0.04 6.72 -8.08
CA LEU A 110 0.69 5.45 -8.20
C LEU A 110 1.16 4.93 -6.84
N SER A 111 1.54 5.82 -5.93
CA SER A 111 1.90 5.50 -4.55
C SER A 111 0.75 4.79 -3.81
N ALA A 112 -0.47 5.28 -3.98
CA ALA A 112 -1.65 4.69 -3.37
C ALA A 112 -1.97 3.32 -3.99
N ARG A 113 -1.88 3.17 -5.33
CA ARG A 113 -2.06 1.87 -6.01
C ARG A 113 -1.08 0.80 -5.54
N ILE A 114 0.20 1.17 -5.33
CA ILE A 114 1.22 0.29 -4.78
C ILE A 114 0.89 -0.08 -3.34
N LEU A 115 0.53 0.90 -2.52
CA LEU A 115 0.21 0.72 -1.11
C LEU A 115 -1.00 -0.20 -0.92
N THR A 116 -2.06 -0.03 -1.73
CA THR A 116 -3.27 -0.88 -1.68
C THR A 116 -2.95 -2.37 -1.86
N VAL A 117 -2.10 -2.72 -2.83
CA VAL A 117 -1.68 -4.12 -3.04
C VAL A 117 -0.91 -4.65 -1.84
N ALA A 118 0.03 -3.85 -1.31
CA ALA A 118 0.86 -4.22 -0.16
C ALA A 118 0.02 -4.41 1.13
N ASP A 119 -0.92 -3.50 1.38
CA ASP A 119 -1.82 -3.56 2.54
C ASP A 119 -2.72 -4.80 2.48
N VAL A 120 -3.41 -5.01 1.37
CA VAL A 120 -4.31 -6.18 1.22
C VAL A 120 -3.52 -7.48 1.32
N PHE A 121 -2.32 -7.57 0.75
CA PHE A 121 -1.48 -8.76 0.90
C PHE A 121 -1.15 -9.05 2.37
N ASP A 122 -0.74 -8.03 3.14
CA ASP A 122 -0.48 -8.23 4.58
C ASP A 122 -1.75 -8.64 5.34
N VAL A 123 -2.88 -8.03 5.02
CA VAL A 123 -4.18 -8.40 5.61
C VAL A 123 -4.53 -9.88 5.35
N LEU A 124 -4.21 -10.40 4.17
CA LEU A 124 -4.51 -11.78 3.80
C LEU A 124 -3.54 -12.79 4.45
N THR A 125 -2.27 -12.43 4.60
CA THR A 125 -1.21 -13.35 5.01
C THR A 125 -0.78 -13.24 6.47
N SER A 126 -1.30 -12.25 7.21
CA SER A 126 -0.96 -12.05 8.63
C SER A 126 -1.99 -12.63 9.57
N GLN A 127 -1.50 -13.13 10.74
CA GLN A 127 -2.36 -13.57 11.84
C GLN A 127 -3.18 -12.39 12.37
N ARG A 128 -4.48 -12.58 12.50
CA ARG A 128 -5.40 -11.62 13.12
C ARG A 128 -6.21 -12.30 14.24
N PRO A 129 -6.70 -11.58 15.25
CA PRO A 129 -7.41 -12.18 16.40
C PRO A 129 -8.59 -13.07 16.00
N TYR A 130 -9.22 -12.77 14.85
CA TYR A 130 -10.45 -13.44 14.42
C TYR A 130 -10.30 -14.20 13.09
N LYS A 131 -9.06 -14.27 12.51
CA LYS A 131 -8.85 -14.89 11.21
C LYS A 131 -7.44 -15.47 11.11
N ALA A 132 -7.36 -16.75 10.78
CA ALA A 132 -6.09 -17.37 10.42
C ALA A 132 -5.54 -16.78 9.11
N PRO A 133 -4.19 -16.69 8.96
CA PRO A 133 -3.57 -16.27 7.71
C PRO A 133 -3.91 -17.25 6.59
N LEU A 134 -4.11 -16.71 5.40
CA LEU A 134 -4.22 -17.54 4.19
C LEU A 134 -2.85 -18.09 3.80
N SER A 135 -2.82 -19.24 3.15
CA SER A 135 -1.64 -19.70 2.43
C SER A 135 -1.26 -18.70 1.33
N LEU A 136 -0.01 -18.74 0.90
CA LEU A 136 0.45 -17.86 -0.18
C LEU A 136 -0.38 -18.03 -1.46
N ASP A 137 -0.69 -19.28 -1.82
CA ASP A 137 -1.48 -19.58 -3.02
C ASP A 137 -2.89 -19.02 -2.92
N MET A 138 -3.56 -19.19 -1.79
CA MET A 138 -4.88 -18.60 -1.55
C MET A 138 -4.85 -17.06 -1.55
N ALA A 139 -3.80 -16.46 -1.02
CA ALA A 139 -3.62 -15.01 -1.06
C ALA A 139 -3.43 -14.50 -2.50
N ARG A 140 -2.66 -15.23 -3.32
CA ARG A 140 -2.49 -14.95 -4.76
C ARG A 140 -3.82 -15.02 -5.53
N GLU A 141 -4.58 -16.09 -5.33
CA GLU A 141 -5.89 -16.25 -5.97
C GLU A 141 -6.82 -15.08 -5.60
N ARG A 142 -6.80 -14.68 -4.32
CA ARG A 142 -7.63 -13.58 -3.83
C ARG A 142 -7.22 -12.23 -4.44
N LEU A 143 -5.93 -11.99 -4.57
CA LEU A 143 -5.42 -10.79 -5.22
C LEU A 143 -5.75 -10.77 -6.71
N LEU A 144 -5.55 -11.91 -7.41
CA LEU A 144 -5.88 -12.04 -8.84
C LEU A 144 -7.37 -11.80 -9.12
N ALA A 145 -8.25 -12.28 -8.24
CA ALA A 145 -9.69 -12.03 -8.36
C ALA A 145 -10.07 -10.54 -8.29
N GLY A 146 -9.23 -9.70 -7.68
CA GLY A 146 -9.41 -8.24 -7.61
C GLY A 146 -8.70 -7.46 -8.73
N SER A 147 -8.05 -8.15 -9.68
CA SER A 147 -7.36 -7.49 -10.79
C SER A 147 -8.31 -6.70 -11.68
N GLY A 148 -8.03 -5.44 -11.92
CA GLY A 148 -8.87 -4.57 -12.76
C GLY A 148 -10.13 -4.04 -12.05
N SER A 149 -10.43 -4.52 -10.84
CA SER A 149 -11.48 -3.97 -9.99
C SER A 149 -10.87 -3.24 -8.78
N SER A 150 -10.38 -3.96 -7.80
CA SER A 150 -9.74 -3.38 -6.62
C SER A 150 -8.31 -2.90 -6.90
N PHE A 151 -7.58 -3.59 -7.77
CA PHE A 151 -6.16 -3.37 -8.00
C PHE A 151 -5.84 -2.96 -9.43
N ASP A 152 -4.85 -2.09 -9.58
CA ASP A 152 -4.18 -1.84 -10.84
C ASP A 152 -3.58 -3.16 -11.35
N PRO A 153 -3.98 -3.64 -12.55
CA PRO A 153 -3.51 -4.91 -13.10
C PRO A 153 -1.99 -4.96 -13.32
N GLN A 154 -1.37 -3.82 -13.60
CA GLN A 154 0.06 -3.76 -13.86
C GLN A 154 0.84 -3.85 -12.55
N ILE A 155 0.43 -3.11 -11.54
CA ILE A 155 1.04 -3.14 -10.20
C ILE A 155 0.84 -4.51 -9.55
N LEU A 156 -0.35 -5.08 -9.66
CA LEU A 156 -0.60 -6.43 -9.16
C LEU A 156 0.28 -7.47 -9.83
N ARG A 157 0.40 -7.43 -11.16
CA ARG A 157 1.28 -8.35 -11.90
C ARG A 157 2.73 -8.23 -11.44
N ALA A 158 3.23 -7.00 -11.30
CA ALA A 158 4.58 -6.75 -10.81
C ALA A 158 4.78 -7.31 -9.39
N PHE A 159 3.79 -7.15 -8.52
CA PHE A 159 3.83 -7.70 -7.15
C PHE A 159 3.90 -9.23 -7.14
N LEU A 160 3.09 -9.90 -7.96
CA LEU A 160 3.08 -11.35 -8.04
C LEU A 160 4.41 -11.90 -8.61
N GLN A 161 4.98 -11.24 -9.62
CA GLN A 161 6.31 -11.57 -10.13
C GLN A 161 7.40 -11.39 -9.06
N LEU A 162 7.32 -10.33 -8.28
CA LEU A 162 8.25 -10.07 -7.18
C LEU A 162 8.19 -11.19 -6.12
N LEU A 163 6.99 -11.69 -5.81
CA LEU A 163 6.81 -12.84 -4.91
C LEU A 163 7.44 -14.13 -5.46
N ASP A 164 7.36 -14.35 -6.78
CA ASP A 164 7.96 -15.53 -7.43
C ASP A 164 9.48 -15.49 -7.44
N LEU A 165 10.03 -14.33 -7.75
CA LEU A 165 11.49 -14.16 -7.85
C LEU A 165 12.17 -14.15 -6.49
N TYR A 166 11.50 -13.72 -5.46
CA TYR A 166 12.06 -13.55 -4.12
C TYR A 166 11.14 -14.16 -3.04
N PRO A 167 11.15 -15.49 -2.85
CA PRO A 167 10.35 -16.13 -1.79
C PRO A 167 10.63 -15.59 -0.38
N SER A 168 11.87 -15.13 -0.13
CA SER A 168 12.25 -14.41 1.11
C SER A 168 11.65 -13.00 1.24
N PHE A 169 10.93 -12.55 0.23
CA PHE A 169 10.20 -11.28 0.25
C PHE A 169 9.12 -11.25 1.33
N ILE A 170 8.56 -12.40 1.65
CA ILE A 170 7.55 -12.53 2.70
C ILE A 170 8.24 -12.30 4.05
N VAL A 171 7.93 -11.19 4.69
CA VAL A 171 8.49 -10.86 6.01
C VAL A 171 7.89 -11.79 7.05
N PRO A 172 8.68 -12.65 7.73
CA PRO A 172 8.18 -13.51 8.77
C PRO A 172 7.57 -12.69 9.92
N GLN A 173 6.44 -13.13 10.45
CA GLN A 173 5.75 -12.43 11.54
C GLN A 173 6.62 -12.24 12.81
N ARG A 174 7.67 -13.05 12.99
CA ARG A 174 8.54 -13.03 14.18
C ARG A 174 9.87 -12.29 14.02
N LEU A 175 10.22 -11.85 12.82
CA LEU A 175 11.51 -11.20 12.54
C LEU A 175 11.31 -9.70 12.20
N CYS A 176 10.63 -8.99 13.07
CA CYS A 176 10.55 -7.55 12.96
C CYS A 176 11.57 -6.85 13.86
N ALA A 177 12.82 -7.31 13.85
CA ALA A 177 13.95 -6.51 14.30
C ALA A 177 14.19 -5.39 13.27
N ILE A 178 14.23 -4.18 13.76
CA ILE A 178 14.30 -2.95 12.97
C ILE A 178 15.57 -2.93 12.14
N SER A 179 15.44 -3.18 10.86
CA SER A 179 16.19 -2.46 9.86
C SER A 179 15.24 -2.36 8.66
N VAL A 180 14.83 -1.15 8.33
CA VAL A 180 14.47 -0.83 6.95
C VAL A 180 15.80 -0.94 6.21
N ASP A 181 16.23 -2.16 5.98
CA ASP A 181 17.53 -2.45 5.38
C ASP A 181 17.37 -2.20 3.89
N VAL A 182 17.70 -0.99 3.50
CA VAL A 182 17.65 -0.50 2.12
C VAL A 182 18.70 -1.23 1.26
N ASP A 183 19.64 -1.94 1.90
CA ASP A 183 20.83 -2.49 1.25
C ASP A 183 20.67 -3.94 0.76
N THR A 184 19.58 -4.63 1.08
CA THR A 184 19.36 -6.02 0.65
C THR A 184 18.64 -6.19 -0.69
N LEU A 185 18.32 -5.09 -1.38
CA LEU A 185 17.85 -5.16 -2.77
C LEU A 185 19.04 -5.30 -3.73
N PRO A 186 18.87 -5.98 -4.88
CA PRO A 186 19.92 -6.09 -5.87
C PRO A 186 20.53 -4.73 -6.15
N THR A 187 21.87 -4.65 -6.11
CA THR A 187 22.62 -3.45 -6.48
C THR A 187 22.36 -3.10 -7.95
N GLU A 188 22.58 -1.84 -8.33
CA GLU A 188 22.31 -1.27 -9.67
C GLU A 188 22.90 -2.06 -10.85
N ASP A 189 23.80 -3.01 -10.60
CA ASP A 189 24.54 -3.76 -11.62
C ASP A 189 23.84 -5.06 -12.10
N GLN A 190 22.67 -5.42 -11.57
CA GLN A 190 21.88 -6.49 -12.17
C GLN A 190 20.78 -5.87 -13.03
N PRO A 191 20.76 -6.11 -14.36
CA PRO A 191 19.70 -5.63 -15.22
C PRO A 191 18.40 -6.31 -14.84
N LEU A 192 17.60 -5.63 -14.02
CA LEU A 192 16.18 -5.94 -13.87
C LEU A 192 15.59 -5.81 -15.26
N GLY A 193 15.04 -6.90 -15.78
CA GLY A 193 14.53 -6.98 -17.15
C GLY A 193 13.82 -5.69 -17.55
N THR A 194 14.24 -5.12 -18.64
CA THR A 194 13.79 -3.85 -19.19
C THR A 194 12.27 -3.86 -19.38
N HIS A 195 11.53 -3.45 -18.37
CA HIS A 195 10.11 -3.18 -18.49
C HIS A 195 9.89 -1.70 -18.81
N ARG A 196 9.59 -1.44 -20.08
CA ARG A 196 9.19 -0.17 -20.71
C ARG A 196 7.94 0.51 -20.11
N LEU A 197 7.61 0.28 -18.83
CA LEU A 197 6.40 0.82 -18.20
C LEU A 197 6.56 2.26 -17.67
N TYR A 198 7.76 2.82 -17.73
CA TYR A 198 8.09 4.07 -17.00
C TYR A 198 8.29 5.33 -17.85
N GLU A 199 8.43 5.22 -19.17
CA GLU A 199 8.65 6.42 -20.00
C GLU A 199 7.42 7.32 -20.08
N ILE A 200 6.22 6.81 -19.80
CA ILE A 200 4.98 7.59 -19.97
C ILE A 200 4.57 8.36 -18.70
N GLN A 201 4.90 7.88 -17.50
CA GLN A 201 4.42 8.51 -16.26
C GLN A 201 5.44 9.43 -15.56
N GLY A 202 6.72 9.24 -15.78
CA GLY A 202 7.77 10.14 -15.27
C GLY A 202 7.68 11.58 -15.78
N ALA A 203 7.11 11.79 -16.96
CA ALA A 203 6.91 13.11 -17.53
C ALA A 203 5.70 13.85 -16.90
N ALA A 204 4.61 13.14 -16.62
CA ALA A 204 3.41 13.74 -16.04
C ALA A 204 3.60 14.12 -14.55
N HIS A 205 4.35 13.32 -13.80
CA HIS A 205 4.64 13.61 -12.39
C HIS A 205 5.59 14.82 -12.24
N LYS A 206 6.61 14.93 -13.09
CA LYS A 206 7.52 16.09 -13.08
C LYS A 206 6.84 17.40 -13.49
N GLN A 207 5.81 17.38 -14.33
CA GLN A 207 5.07 18.57 -14.72
C GLN A 207 4.11 19.08 -13.63
N ARG A 208 3.55 18.20 -12.77
CA ARG A 208 2.68 18.61 -11.64
C ARG A 208 3.43 19.16 -10.43
N LEU A 209 4.71 18.83 -10.28
CA LEU A 209 5.57 19.36 -9.21
C LEU A 209 6.26 20.68 -9.58
N ALA A 210 6.11 21.14 -10.83
CA ALA A 210 6.67 22.39 -11.34
C ALA A 210 5.65 23.54 -11.49
N GLN A 211 4.39 23.31 -11.10
CA GLN A 211 3.33 24.32 -10.98
C GLN A 211 2.91 24.47 -9.51
#